data_35a1ddb3201495c53159416da7f5e39a
#
_entry.id   35a1ddb3201495c53159416da7f5e39a
#
_cell.length_a   1.000
_cell.length_b   1.000
_cell.length_c   1.000
_cell.angle_alpha   90.00
_cell.angle_beta   90.00
_cell.angle_gamma   90.00
#
_symmetry.space_group_name_H-M   'P 1'
#
loop_
_entity.id
_entity.type
_entity.pdbx_description
1 polymer ?
#
loop_
_entity_poly.entity_id
_entity_poly.type
_entity_poly.pdbx_seq_one_letter_code
_entity_poly.pdbx_strand_id
1 'polypeptide(L)'
;MIFLLDSHCDSPLMLAKGADFGKKVEQGYTPGKFPVTHTDFAKMKKGGVNGSFYAIYTSNVLSPDEATRRAFELVSKVYDAIELNGDKVALTTTPSQAKRNQKSGLISIFMGMENGAPIQKDLSLLRMFYRLGVRYMTLTHANHNEICDSCAPKEKRWGGVSPFGREVIAEMNRLGMLIDVSHLSDDSFWDCLKYSKAPIVATHSCCRALSNHPRNMTDEMIKALADKGGVIQINFYPAFLDQEYAAKFWDIADEFDVADKAWMKDQNNKELQRNLQVATEAMNAIPRPSYKKIVDHIDHVVNLVGVKHVGLGSDFDGIETCPEGLEDISKMQKIIIELRKRGYSEYEIKQIAGGNFLRVMETARE
;
A
#
# COMPACT_ATOMS: atom_id res chain seq x y z
N MET A 1 13.44 -8.23 19.83
CA MET A 1 13.49 -8.50 18.38
C MET A 1 12.61 -7.45 17.70
N ILE A 2 13.05 -6.86 16.58
CA ILE A 2 12.26 -5.94 15.77
C ILE A 2 11.26 -6.79 14.99
N PHE A 3 9.99 -6.37 14.91
CA PHE A 3 9.00 -6.90 13.98
C PHE A 3 8.92 -5.93 12.80
N LEU A 4 9.52 -6.28 11.66
CA LEU A 4 9.51 -5.45 10.48
C LEU A 4 8.26 -5.80 9.65
N LEU A 5 7.36 -4.82 9.51
CA LEU A 5 6.09 -4.91 8.81
C LEU A 5 6.09 -3.97 7.61
N ASP A 6 5.63 -4.48 6.49
CA ASP A 6 5.19 -3.70 5.35
C ASP A 6 3.66 -3.66 5.33
N SER A 7 3.05 -2.49 5.47
CA SER A 7 1.60 -2.36 5.59
C SER A 7 0.85 -2.38 4.27
N HIS A 8 1.54 -2.37 3.13
CA HIS A 8 0.90 -2.40 1.82
C HIS A 8 1.86 -2.85 0.72
N CYS A 9 1.48 -3.89 -0.02
CA CYS A 9 2.10 -4.26 -1.28
C CYS A 9 1.11 -4.97 -2.20
N ASP A 10 1.25 -4.80 -3.52
CA ASP A 10 0.36 -5.34 -4.56
C ASP A 10 0.77 -6.72 -5.07
N SER A 11 1.53 -7.43 -4.29
CA SER A 11 2.01 -8.78 -4.59
C SER A 11 0.92 -9.78 -5.03
N PRO A 12 -0.35 -9.70 -4.59
CA PRO A 12 -1.42 -10.54 -5.14
C PRO A 12 -1.64 -10.38 -6.64
N LEU A 13 -1.37 -9.20 -7.20
CA LEU A 13 -1.43 -8.98 -8.66
C LEU A 13 -0.38 -9.83 -9.38
N MET A 14 0.81 -9.97 -8.80
CA MET A 14 1.88 -10.77 -9.37
C MET A 14 1.57 -12.27 -9.26
N LEU A 15 0.99 -12.71 -8.13
CA LEU A 15 0.48 -14.08 -7.97
C LEU A 15 -0.59 -14.42 -9.01
N ALA A 16 -1.51 -13.51 -9.28
CA ALA A 16 -2.55 -13.69 -10.31
C ALA A 16 -1.99 -13.71 -11.74
N LYS A 17 -0.83 -13.09 -11.97
CA LYS A 17 -0.08 -13.16 -13.23
C LYS A 17 0.81 -14.41 -13.33
N GLY A 18 0.80 -15.30 -12.33
CA GLY A 18 1.50 -16.58 -12.33
C GLY A 18 2.88 -16.57 -11.66
N ALA A 19 3.23 -15.52 -10.90
CA ALA A 19 4.47 -15.52 -10.13
C ALA A 19 4.42 -16.60 -9.02
N ASP A 20 5.51 -17.36 -8.87
CA ASP A 20 5.69 -18.33 -7.79
C ASP A 20 6.61 -17.74 -6.72
N PHE A 21 6.03 -17.22 -5.64
CA PHE A 21 6.78 -16.60 -4.55
C PHE A 21 7.56 -17.59 -3.68
N GLY A 22 7.29 -18.88 -3.80
CA GLY A 22 8.07 -19.94 -3.17
C GLY A 22 9.44 -20.13 -3.81
N LYS A 23 9.57 -19.74 -5.09
CA LYS A 23 10.81 -19.72 -5.86
C LYS A 23 11.36 -18.30 -5.91
N LYS A 24 12.69 -18.18 -6.04
CA LYS A 24 13.34 -16.90 -6.28
C LYS A 24 12.87 -16.36 -7.63
N VAL A 25 12.23 -15.19 -7.60
CA VAL A 25 11.82 -14.49 -8.82
C VAL A 25 12.97 -13.57 -9.26
N GLU A 26 13.51 -13.81 -10.49
CA GLU A 26 14.61 -13.02 -11.01
C GLU A 26 14.17 -11.59 -11.35
N GLN A 27 15.04 -10.63 -11.10
CA GLN A 27 14.80 -9.22 -11.44
C GLN A 27 15.14 -8.95 -12.91
N GLY A 28 14.33 -8.18 -13.57
CA GLY A 28 14.55 -7.59 -14.88
C GLY A 28 13.24 -7.20 -15.54
N TYR A 29 12.98 -5.88 -15.71
CA TYR A 29 11.89 -5.44 -16.56
C TYR A 29 12.26 -5.77 -18.02
N THR A 30 11.48 -6.64 -18.64
CA THR A 30 11.52 -6.86 -20.09
C THR A 30 10.10 -6.63 -20.58
N PRO A 31 9.85 -5.65 -21.47
CA PRO A 31 8.53 -5.46 -22.05
C PRO A 31 7.99 -6.77 -22.62
N GLY A 32 6.79 -7.17 -22.20
CA GLY A 32 6.13 -8.41 -22.66
C GLY A 32 6.60 -9.70 -22.00
N LYS A 33 7.53 -9.67 -21.01
CA LYS A 33 7.88 -10.83 -20.18
C LYS A 33 7.55 -10.53 -18.72
N PHE A 34 6.75 -11.36 -18.12
CA PHE A 34 6.31 -11.33 -16.73
C PHE A 34 7.16 -12.17 -15.79
N PRO A 35 7.03 -11.91 -14.51
CA PRO A 35 6.97 -10.60 -13.83
C PRO A 35 8.26 -10.34 -13.06
N VAL A 36 8.69 -9.12 -13.11
CA VAL A 36 9.62 -8.63 -12.08
C VAL A 36 8.79 -8.37 -10.86
N THR A 37 9.03 -9.10 -9.78
CA THR A 37 8.38 -8.80 -8.51
C THR A 37 9.35 -8.08 -7.60
N HIS A 38 8.86 -7.05 -6.90
CA HIS A 38 9.62 -6.43 -5.81
C HIS A 38 9.67 -7.35 -4.58
N THR A 39 8.75 -8.33 -4.49
CA THR A 39 8.64 -9.24 -3.36
C THR A 39 8.68 -10.70 -3.78
N ASP A 40 9.25 -11.55 -2.97
CA ASP A 40 9.06 -12.99 -2.86
C ASP A 40 9.46 -13.43 -1.44
N PHE A 41 9.16 -14.65 -1.05
CA PHE A 41 9.42 -15.09 0.33
C PHE A 41 10.91 -15.16 0.68
N ALA A 42 11.77 -15.41 -0.29
CA ALA A 42 13.22 -15.40 -0.09
C ALA A 42 13.75 -13.97 0.09
N LYS A 43 13.26 -13.00 -0.71
CA LYS A 43 13.56 -11.57 -0.57
C LYS A 43 13.05 -11.02 0.76
N MET A 44 11.81 -11.36 1.16
CA MET A 44 11.25 -10.96 2.46
C MET A 44 12.12 -11.45 3.62
N LYS A 45 12.51 -12.73 3.60
CA LYS A 45 13.42 -13.30 4.60
C LYS A 45 14.76 -12.59 4.64
N LYS A 46 15.36 -12.33 3.46
CA LYS A 46 16.64 -11.59 3.34
C LYS A 46 16.53 -10.16 3.85
N GLY A 47 15.42 -9.49 3.59
CA GLY A 47 15.08 -8.15 4.09
C GLY A 47 14.75 -8.09 5.58
N GLY A 48 14.64 -9.25 6.25
CA GLY A 48 14.25 -9.34 7.65
C GLY A 48 12.81 -8.96 7.91
N VAL A 49 11.95 -9.02 6.89
CA VAL A 49 10.52 -8.71 6.98
C VAL A 49 9.79 -9.85 7.68
N ASN A 50 9.03 -9.51 8.71
CA ASN A 50 8.28 -10.45 9.54
C ASN A 50 6.79 -10.49 9.21
N GLY A 51 6.31 -9.46 8.51
CA GLY A 51 4.93 -9.40 8.06
C GLY A 51 4.76 -8.46 6.88
N SER A 52 3.75 -8.74 6.04
CA SER A 52 3.35 -7.85 4.95
C SER A 52 1.85 -7.94 4.74
N PHE A 53 1.24 -6.81 4.43
CA PHE A 53 -0.15 -6.73 3.97
C PHE A 53 -0.20 -6.82 2.46
N TYR A 54 -0.82 -7.87 1.98
CA TYR A 54 -1.08 -8.13 0.57
C TYR A 54 -2.38 -7.44 0.16
N ALA A 55 -2.29 -6.45 -0.73
CA ALA A 55 -3.40 -5.66 -1.21
C ALA A 55 -4.27 -6.47 -2.19
N ILE A 56 -5.53 -6.65 -1.87
CA ILE A 56 -6.55 -7.18 -2.76
C ILE A 56 -7.06 -5.99 -3.58
N TYR A 57 -6.28 -5.62 -4.58
CA TYR A 57 -6.55 -4.45 -5.43
C TYR A 57 -7.55 -4.76 -6.54
N THR A 58 -8.48 -3.84 -6.75
CA THR A 58 -9.39 -3.87 -7.90
C THR A 58 -9.46 -2.52 -8.60
N SER A 59 -9.36 -2.55 -9.93
CA SER A 59 -9.43 -1.35 -10.74
C SER A 59 -10.85 -0.78 -10.77
N ASN A 60 -10.97 0.54 -10.79
CA ASN A 60 -12.25 1.26 -10.91
C ASN A 60 -12.85 1.21 -12.32
N VAL A 61 -12.16 0.61 -13.31
CA VAL A 61 -12.72 0.38 -14.66
C VAL A 61 -13.57 -0.89 -14.74
N LEU A 62 -13.48 -1.76 -13.72
CA LEU A 62 -14.28 -2.97 -13.62
C LEU A 62 -15.73 -2.62 -13.23
N SER A 63 -16.69 -3.34 -13.79
CA SER A 63 -18.05 -3.32 -13.27
C SER A 63 -18.09 -3.85 -11.82
N PRO A 64 -19.13 -3.54 -11.04
CA PRO A 64 -19.23 -4.00 -9.65
C PRO A 64 -19.05 -5.52 -9.48
N ASP A 65 -19.69 -6.32 -10.34
CA ASP A 65 -19.59 -7.79 -10.29
C ASP A 65 -18.20 -8.29 -10.68
N GLU A 66 -17.58 -7.68 -11.69
CA GLU A 66 -16.21 -8.01 -12.09
C GLU A 66 -15.21 -7.65 -10.98
N ALA A 67 -15.38 -6.50 -10.29
CA ALA A 67 -14.55 -6.11 -9.16
C ALA A 67 -14.67 -7.12 -8.01
N THR A 68 -15.89 -7.54 -7.67
CA THR A 68 -16.11 -8.56 -6.64
C THR A 68 -15.47 -9.90 -7.02
N ARG A 69 -15.67 -10.37 -8.25
CA ARG A 69 -15.07 -11.59 -8.76
C ARG A 69 -13.54 -11.51 -8.74
N ARG A 70 -12.98 -10.38 -9.18
CA ARG A 70 -11.53 -10.16 -9.17
C ARG A 70 -10.95 -10.18 -7.76
N ALA A 71 -11.62 -9.57 -6.79
CA ALA A 71 -11.20 -9.60 -5.40
C ALA A 71 -11.16 -11.04 -4.84
N PHE A 72 -12.18 -11.87 -5.11
CA PHE A 72 -12.17 -13.28 -4.72
C PHE A 72 -11.05 -14.07 -5.39
N GLU A 73 -10.76 -13.81 -6.67
CA GLU A 73 -9.63 -14.43 -7.38
C GLU A 73 -8.30 -14.10 -6.69
N LEU A 74 -8.05 -12.84 -6.35
CA LEU A 74 -6.83 -12.42 -5.67
C LEU A 74 -6.72 -13.03 -4.27
N VAL A 75 -7.81 -13.07 -3.51
CA VAL A 75 -7.85 -13.77 -2.21
C VAL A 75 -7.48 -15.24 -2.38
N SER A 76 -8.04 -15.94 -3.37
CA SER A 76 -7.70 -17.34 -3.66
C SER A 76 -6.21 -17.50 -3.96
N LYS A 77 -5.61 -16.61 -4.79
CA LYS A 77 -4.18 -16.65 -5.09
C LYS A 77 -3.29 -16.47 -3.87
N VAL A 78 -3.70 -15.63 -2.92
CA VAL A 78 -2.98 -15.49 -1.65
C VAL A 78 -3.06 -16.78 -0.83
N TYR A 79 -4.23 -17.42 -0.74
CA TYR A 79 -4.40 -18.70 -0.05
C TYR A 79 -3.53 -19.80 -0.71
N ASP A 80 -3.60 -19.94 -2.05
CA ASP A 80 -2.78 -20.91 -2.80
C ASP A 80 -1.29 -20.75 -2.49
N ALA A 81 -0.78 -19.49 -2.51
CA ALA A 81 0.62 -19.19 -2.24
C ALA A 81 1.03 -19.54 -0.80
N ILE A 82 0.15 -19.34 0.17
CA ILE A 82 0.39 -19.68 1.58
C ILE A 82 0.36 -21.20 1.78
N GLU A 83 -0.62 -21.91 1.21
CA GLU A 83 -0.73 -23.36 1.31
C GLU A 83 0.48 -24.08 0.72
N LEU A 84 0.97 -23.62 -0.44
CA LEU A 84 2.16 -24.15 -1.08
C LEU A 84 3.47 -23.86 -0.31
N ASN A 85 3.48 -22.91 0.61
CA ASN A 85 4.67 -22.44 1.31
C ASN A 85 4.46 -22.31 2.83
N GLY A 86 3.66 -23.17 3.43
CA GLY A 86 3.33 -23.15 4.85
C GLY A 86 4.53 -23.34 5.79
N ASP A 87 5.66 -23.77 5.27
CA ASP A 87 6.94 -23.83 5.97
C ASP A 87 7.66 -22.47 6.08
N LYS A 88 7.24 -21.47 5.30
CA LYS A 88 7.85 -20.13 5.22
C LYS A 88 6.91 -19.01 5.68
N VAL A 89 5.62 -19.15 5.39
CA VAL A 89 4.62 -18.10 5.60
C VAL A 89 3.34 -18.62 6.23
N ALA A 90 2.58 -17.73 6.87
CA ALA A 90 1.27 -18.09 7.44
C ALA A 90 0.28 -16.94 7.26
N LEU A 91 -0.98 -17.28 6.90
CA LEU A 91 -2.09 -16.33 6.96
C LEU A 91 -2.24 -15.79 8.38
N THR A 92 -2.34 -14.49 8.49
CA THR A 92 -2.34 -13.79 9.78
C THR A 92 -3.45 -12.75 9.81
N THR A 93 -4.21 -12.74 10.88
CA THR A 93 -5.36 -11.83 11.03
C THR A 93 -5.32 -11.04 12.34
N THR A 94 -4.31 -11.31 13.20
CA THR A 94 -4.18 -10.63 14.50
C THR A 94 -2.72 -10.34 14.85
N PRO A 95 -2.43 -9.26 15.61
CA PRO A 95 -1.09 -8.98 16.11
C PRO A 95 -0.48 -10.10 16.95
N SER A 96 -1.31 -10.81 17.73
CA SER A 96 -0.85 -11.94 18.54
C SER A 96 -0.40 -13.13 17.69
N GLN A 97 -1.08 -13.43 16.56
CA GLN A 97 -0.62 -14.43 15.59
C GLN A 97 0.72 -14.01 14.97
N ALA A 98 0.85 -12.74 14.56
CA ALA A 98 2.10 -12.23 13.98
C ALA A 98 3.30 -12.43 14.93
N LYS A 99 3.14 -12.11 16.21
CA LYS A 99 4.17 -12.33 17.23
C LYS A 99 4.54 -13.81 17.40
N ARG A 100 3.56 -14.73 17.31
CA ARG A 100 3.82 -16.18 17.34
C ARG A 100 4.57 -16.65 16.10
N ASN A 101 4.13 -16.22 14.91
CA ASN A 101 4.77 -16.55 13.64
C ASN A 101 6.24 -16.10 13.63
N GLN A 102 6.54 -14.88 14.09
CA GLN A 102 7.92 -14.40 14.19
C GLN A 102 8.79 -15.32 15.08
N LYS A 103 8.25 -15.79 16.22
CA LYS A 103 8.96 -16.72 17.11
C LYS A 103 9.21 -18.08 16.45
N SER A 104 8.31 -18.51 15.57
CA SER A 104 8.43 -19.77 14.83
C SER A 104 9.21 -19.61 13.50
N GLY A 105 9.73 -18.42 13.19
CA GLY A 105 10.48 -18.15 11.97
C GLY A 105 9.62 -18.03 10.70
N LEU A 106 8.28 -17.93 10.85
CA LEU A 106 7.34 -17.73 9.76
C LEU A 106 7.11 -16.24 9.48
N ILE A 107 6.93 -15.89 8.22
CA ILE A 107 6.49 -14.56 7.80
C ILE A 107 4.97 -14.50 7.83
N SER A 108 4.43 -13.43 8.42
CA SER A 108 2.99 -13.20 8.52
C SER A 108 2.46 -12.53 7.26
N ILE A 109 1.55 -13.19 6.55
CA ILE A 109 0.83 -12.60 5.43
C ILE A 109 -0.55 -12.16 5.92
N PHE A 110 -0.78 -10.86 5.90
CA PHE A 110 -2.07 -10.24 6.12
C PHE A 110 -2.71 -9.89 4.79
N MET A 111 -4.01 -9.65 4.76
CA MET A 111 -4.71 -9.12 3.59
C MET A 111 -5.37 -7.79 3.92
N GLY A 112 -5.19 -6.81 3.04
CA GLY A 112 -5.96 -5.58 2.98
C GLY A 112 -6.73 -5.52 1.67
N MET A 113 -7.89 -4.90 1.64
CA MET A 113 -8.59 -4.59 0.39
C MET A 113 -8.18 -3.19 -0.05
N GLU A 114 -7.74 -3.06 -1.30
CA GLU A 114 -7.51 -1.76 -1.91
C GLU A 114 -8.56 -1.45 -2.95
N ASN A 115 -9.29 -0.35 -2.72
CA ASN A 115 -10.54 0.03 -3.34
C ASN A 115 -11.75 -0.79 -2.84
N GLY A 116 -12.70 -0.10 -2.21
CA GLY A 116 -13.92 -0.72 -1.70
C GLY A 116 -14.96 -1.09 -2.76
N ALA A 117 -14.69 -0.90 -4.06
CA ALA A 117 -15.62 -1.25 -5.14
C ALA A 117 -16.14 -2.70 -5.08
N PRO A 118 -15.36 -3.72 -4.66
CA PRO A 118 -15.82 -5.10 -4.53
C PRO A 118 -16.99 -5.33 -3.58
N ILE A 119 -17.22 -4.43 -2.63
CA ILE A 119 -18.39 -4.58 -1.74
C ILE A 119 -19.67 -4.03 -2.36
N GLN A 120 -19.58 -3.40 -3.54
CA GLN A 120 -20.73 -2.81 -4.24
C GLN A 120 -21.50 -1.84 -3.31
N LYS A 121 -22.81 -2.10 -3.09
CA LYS A 121 -23.63 -1.45 -2.04
C LYS A 121 -24.18 -2.50 -1.07
N ASP A 122 -23.40 -3.50 -0.75
CA ASP A 122 -23.81 -4.64 0.09
C ASP A 122 -22.82 -4.92 1.22
N LEU A 123 -23.22 -4.56 2.43
CA LEU A 123 -22.42 -4.83 3.64
C LEU A 123 -22.21 -6.34 3.90
N SER A 124 -22.99 -7.22 3.29
CA SER A 124 -22.75 -8.67 3.43
C SER A 124 -21.44 -9.07 2.74
N LEU A 125 -21.09 -8.46 1.61
CA LEU A 125 -19.82 -8.66 0.92
C LEU A 125 -18.64 -8.18 1.78
N LEU A 126 -18.76 -7.00 2.45
CA LEU A 126 -17.76 -6.53 3.40
C LEU A 126 -17.52 -7.55 4.51
N ARG A 127 -18.58 -8.10 5.10
CA ARG A 127 -18.50 -9.14 6.13
C ARG A 127 -17.82 -10.41 5.62
N MET A 128 -18.08 -10.79 4.37
CA MET A 128 -17.45 -11.98 3.76
C MET A 128 -15.96 -11.76 3.57
N PHE A 129 -15.52 -10.62 3.05
CA PHE A 129 -14.09 -10.32 2.93
C PHE A 129 -13.39 -10.29 4.29
N TYR A 130 -14.04 -9.76 5.34
CA TYR A 130 -13.50 -9.84 6.71
C TYR A 130 -13.35 -11.29 7.20
N ARG A 131 -14.34 -12.16 6.95
CA ARG A 131 -14.28 -13.59 7.27
C ARG A 131 -13.17 -14.32 6.52
N LEU A 132 -12.89 -13.91 5.27
CA LEU A 132 -11.77 -14.41 4.48
C LEU A 132 -10.41 -13.87 4.91
N GLY A 133 -10.33 -13.01 5.91
CA GLY A 133 -9.08 -12.57 6.51
C GLY A 133 -8.63 -11.17 6.15
N VAL A 134 -9.40 -10.40 5.38
CA VAL A 134 -9.11 -8.98 5.11
C VAL A 134 -9.23 -8.17 6.41
N ARG A 135 -8.23 -7.31 6.70
CA ARG A 135 -8.14 -6.60 7.98
C ARG A 135 -8.11 -5.09 7.87
N TYR A 136 -7.91 -4.55 6.69
CA TYR A 136 -8.23 -3.15 6.37
C TYR A 136 -8.93 -3.04 5.02
N MET A 137 -9.56 -1.90 4.78
CA MET A 137 -10.04 -1.53 3.45
C MET A 137 -9.68 -0.06 3.18
N THR A 138 -8.92 0.17 2.10
CA THR A 138 -8.77 1.47 1.47
C THR A 138 -10.08 1.78 0.75
N LEU A 139 -10.80 2.82 1.19
CA LEU A 139 -12.19 3.00 0.80
C LEU A 139 -12.38 3.27 -0.70
N THR A 140 -11.39 3.89 -1.35
CA THR A 140 -11.35 4.10 -2.79
C THR A 140 -9.92 4.05 -3.31
N HIS A 141 -9.73 4.13 -4.65
CA HIS A 141 -8.41 4.22 -5.29
C HIS A 141 -8.34 5.46 -6.19
N ALA A 142 -7.98 5.33 -7.46
CA ALA A 142 -7.78 6.47 -8.38
C ALA A 142 -9.08 7.15 -8.86
N ASN A 143 -10.25 6.62 -8.57
CA ASN A 143 -11.53 7.21 -8.93
C ASN A 143 -12.51 7.13 -7.75
N HIS A 144 -13.55 7.99 -7.78
CA HIS A 144 -14.67 7.88 -6.84
C HIS A 144 -15.38 6.53 -7.00
N ASN A 145 -15.88 6.01 -5.90
CA ASN A 145 -16.76 4.84 -5.91
C ASN A 145 -18.04 5.12 -5.10
N GLU A 146 -18.79 4.09 -4.74
CA GLU A 146 -20.03 4.25 -3.98
C GLU A 146 -19.82 4.63 -2.52
N ILE A 147 -18.56 4.58 -2.02
CA ILE A 147 -18.22 4.83 -0.62
C ILE A 147 -17.80 6.28 -0.39
N CYS A 148 -16.87 6.80 -1.21
CA CYS A 148 -16.32 8.13 -1.00
C CYS A 148 -15.60 8.70 -2.25
N ASP A 149 -15.20 9.94 -2.14
CA ASP A 149 -14.40 10.62 -3.16
C ASP A 149 -12.90 10.29 -3.01
N SER A 150 -12.26 10.04 -4.16
CA SER A 150 -10.81 9.89 -4.32
C SER A 150 -10.13 11.24 -4.47
N CYS A 151 -8.82 11.29 -4.16
CA CYS A 151 -7.97 12.47 -4.36
C CYS A 151 -7.57 12.73 -5.81
N ALA A 152 -7.75 11.75 -6.73
CA ALA A 152 -7.24 11.86 -8.09
C ALA A 152 -8.18 12.64 -9.04
N PRO A 153 -9.50 12.44 -9.08
CA PRO A 153 -10.37 13.24 -9.93
C PRO A 153 -10.54 14.67 -9.39
N LYS A 154 -10.57 15.65 -10.30
CA LYS A 154 -10.79 17.07 -9.93
C LYS A 154 -12.23 17.35 -9.49
N GLU A 155 -13.21 16.69 -10.13
CA GLU A 155 -14.62 16.88 -9.82
C GLU A 155 -15.02 16.04 -8.61
N LYS A 156 -15.81 16.59 -7.72
CA LYS A 156 -16.32 15.87 -6.54
C LYS A 156 -17.63 15.15 -6.91
N ARG A 157 -17.79 13.92 -6.47
CA ARG A 157 -19.06 13.17 -6.60
C ARG A 157 -19.93 13.31 -5.36
N TRP A 158 -19.34 13.20 -4.19
CA TRP A 158 -20.03 13.17 -2.89
C TRP A 158 -19.69 14.39 -2.01
N GLY A 159 -18.56 15.05 -2.27
CA GLY A 159 -17.99 16.06 -1.37
C GLY A 159 -17.46 15.46 -0.07
N GLY A 160 -16.98 14.20 -0.13
CA GLY A 160 -16.48 13.43 1.00
C GLY A 160 -16.99 11.99 0.99
N VAL A 161 -17.44 11.51 2.14
CA VAL A 161 -18.00 10.16 2.33
C VAL A 161 -19.49 10.14 2.01
N SER A 162 -19.92 9.24 1.13
CA SER A 162 -21.32 9.07 0.74
C SER A 162 -22.22 8.59 1.91
N PRO A 163 -23.56 8.66 1.78
CA PRO A 163 -24.47 8.03 2.76
C PRO A 163 -24.16 6.55 3.01
N PHE A 164 -23.93 5.77 1.93
CA PHE A 164 -23.53 4.35 2.05
C PHE A 164 -22.15 4.20 2.70
N GLY A 165 -21.19 5.09 2.38
CA GLY A 165 -19.88 5.10 2.99
C GLY A 165 -19.92 5.24 4.51
N ARG A 166 -20.89 5.99 5.07
CA ARG A 166 -21.07 6.08 6.54
C ARG A 166 -21.52 4.75 7.14
N GLU A 167 -22.36 3.99 6.45
CA GLU A 167 -22.76 2.64 6.87
C GLU A 167 -21.56 1.69 6.80
N VAL A 168 -20.71 1.80 5.76
CA VAL A 168 -19.46 1.04 5.62
C VAL A 168 -18.52 1.34 6.79
N ILE A 169 -18.27 2.62 7.12
CA ILE A 169 -17.43 3.02 8.25
C ILE A 169 -17.96 2.43 9.57
N ALA A 170 -19.27 2.52 9.80
CA ALA A 170 -19.87 1.98 11.01
C ALA A 170 -19.71 0.45 11.10
N GLU A 171 -19.87 -0.25 9.98
CA GLU A 171 -19.72 -1.72 9.94
C GLU A 171 -18.26 -2.14 10.07
N MET A 172 -17.30 -1.42 9.47
CA MET A 172 -15.88 -1.67 9.66
C MET A 172 -15.48 -1.51 11.13
N ASN A 173 -15.95 -0.47 11.82
CA ASN A 173 -15.73 -0.31 13.27
C ASN A 173 -16.31 -1.48 14.05
N ARG A 174 -17.54 -1.93 13.74
CA ARG A 174 -18.18 -3.08 14.40
C ARG A 174 -17.39 -4.38 14.22
N LEU A 175 -16.77 -4.56 13.06
CA LEU A 175 -15.96 -5.74 12.75
C LEU A 175 -14.55 -5.68 13.35
N GLY A 176 -14.08 -4.50 13.76
CA GLY A 176 -12.66 -4.29 14.08
C GLY A 176 -11.76 -4.30 12.84
N MET A 177 -12.30 -3.88 11.69
CA MET A 177 -11.58 -3.74 10.43
C MET A 177 -11.06 -2.31 10.30
N LEU A 178 -9.76 -2.14 10.02
CA LEU A 178 -9.15 -0.83 9.90
C LEU A 178 -9.68 -0.07 8.66
N ILE A 179 -10.00 1.22 8.85
CA ILE A 179 -10.32 2.15 7.77
C ILE A 179 -9.01 2.75 7.29
N ASP A 180 -8.66 2.47 6.03
CA ASP A 180 -7.50 3.04 5.37
C ASP A 180 -7.91 4.25 4.54
N VAL A 181 -7.27 5.40 4.84
CA VAL A 181 -7.54 6.68 4.19
C VAL A 181 -6.55 7.03 3.07
N SER A 182 -5.65 6.12 2.71
CA SER A 182 -4.84 6.27 1.50
C SER A 182 -5.75 6.44 0.29
N HIS A 183 -5.37 7.24 -0.70
CA HIS A 183 -6.15 7.58 -1.91
C HIS A 183 -7.39 8.48 -1.71
N LEU A 184 -7.80 8.77 -0.49
CA LEU A 184 -9.00 9.57 -0.25
C LEU A 184 -8.77 11.04 -0.59
N SER A 185 -9.83 11.72 -1.04
CA SER A 185 -9.84 13.19 -1.05
C SER A 185 -9.71 13.75 0.36
N ASP A 186 -9.26 15.00 0.46
CA ASP A 186 -9.14 15.68 1.77
C ASP A 186 -10.50 15.68 2.50
N ASP A 187 -11.61 15.97 1.80
CA ASP A 187 -12.95 15.93 2.38
C ASP A 187 -13.31 14.52 2.91
N SER A 188 -12.99 13.49 2.15
CA SER A 188 -13.24 12.09 2.56
C SER A 188 -12.40 11.70 3.78
N PHE A 189 -11.17 12.20 3.89
CA PHE A 189 -10.34 12.01 5.08
C PHE A 189 -11.00 12.61 6.32
N TRP A 190 -11.43 13.88 6.25
CA TRP A 190 -12.08 14.56 7.39
C TRP A 190 -13.40 13.89 7.79
N ASP A 191 -14.16 13.42 6.82
CA ASP A 191 -15.38 12.64 7.07
C ASP A 191 -15.07 11.29 7.74
N CYS A 192 -14.04 10.57 7.29
CA CYS A 192 -13.60 9.32 7.95
C CYS A 192 -13.19 9.57 9.40
N LEU A 193 -12.44 10.65 9.65
CA LEU A 193 -12.04 11.04 11.00
C LEU A 193 -13.25 11.33 11.89
N LYS A 194 -14.27 12.00 11.34
CA LYS A 194 -15.51 12.36 12.02
C LYS A 194 -16.39 11.15 12.33
N TYR A 195 -16.58 10.25 11.36
CA TYR A 195 -17.55 9.15 11.50
C TYR A 195 -16.95 7.88 12.13
N SER A 196 -15.64 7.66 12.01
CA SER A 196 -15.02 6.51 12.66
C SER A 196 -14.99 6.67 14.19
N LYS A 197 -15.33 5.60 14.90
CA LYS A 197 -15.17 5.49 16.35
C LYS A 197 -13.80 4.92 16.74
N ALA A 198 -13.16 4.17 15.83
CA ALA A 198 -11.84 3.59 16.00
C ALA A 198 -10.75 4.47 15.35
N PRO A 199 -9.46 4.28 15.69
CA PRO A 199 -8.37 4.87 14.94
C PRO A 199 -8.43 4.51 13.46
N ILE A 200 -8.07 5.48 12.59
CA ILE A 200 -7.92 5.28 11.15
C ILE A 200 -6.44 5.19 10.78
N VAL A 201 -6.12 4.63 9.63
CA VAL A 201 -4.75 4.46 9.15
C VAL A 201 -4.60 5.01 7.74
N ALA A 202 -3.39 5.48 7.39
CA ALA A 202 -2.97 5.65 6.00
C ALA A 202 -1.90 4.59 5.72
N THR A 203 -2.26 3.53 5.00
CA THR A 203 -1.38 2.36 4.84
C THR A 203 -0.20 2.59 3.91
N HIS A 204 -0.30 3.59 3.00
CA HIS A 204 0.74 3.96 2.04
C HIS A 204 0.56 5.41 1.56
N SER A 205 0.96 6.39 2.37
CA SER A 205 0.92 7.83 2.06
C SER A 205 2.20 8.52 2.53
N CYS A 206 2.47 9.72 2.01
CA CYS A 206 3.64 10.53 2.39
C CYS A 206 3.22 11.88 2.98
N CYS A 207 4.18 12.76 3.29
CA CYS A 207 3.94 14.09 3.84
C CYS A 207 3.84 15.11 2.69
N ARG A 208 2.72 15.84 2.59
CA ARG A 208 2.49 16.84 1.54
C ARG A 208 3.45 18.03 1.67
N ALA A 209 3.91 18.31 2.88
CA ALA A 209 4.91 19.36 3.13
C ALA A 209 6.26 19.08 2.46
N LEU A 210 6.62 17.80 2.20
CA LEU A 210 7.88 17.42 1.57
C LEU A 210 7.74 17.15 0.06
N SER A 211 6.55 16.72 -0.39
CA SER A 211 6.22 16.54 -1.80
C SER A 211 4.73 16.86 -1.99
N ASN A 212 4.46 17.99 -2.63
CA ASN A 212 3.10 18.54 -2.78
C ASN A 212 2.30 17.76 -3.83
N HIS A 213 1.72 16.66 -3.37
CA HIS A 213 0.86 15.80 -4.19
C HIS A 213 -0.43 15.47 -3.43
N PRO A 214 -1.61 15.41 -4.08
CA PRO A 214 -2.88 15.12 -3.40
C PRO A 214 -2.94 13.74 -2.72
N ARG A 215 -2.10 12.78 -3.13
CA ARG A 215 -1.93 11.48 -2.46
C ARG A 215 -1.26 11.59 -1.09
N ASN A 216 -0.56 12.69 -0.82
CA ASN A 216 0.16 12.93 0.42
C ASN A 216 -0.72 13.68 1.42
N MET A 217 -0.52 13.42 2.70
CA MET A 217 -1.28 14.03 3.80
C MET A 217 -0.69 15.39 4.20
N THR A 218 -1.54 16.36 4.46
CA THR A 218 -1.12 17.64 5.07
C THR A 218 -0.72 17.45 6.53
N ASP A 219 0.01 18.41 7.09
CA ASP A 219 0.42 18.38 8.50
C ASP A 219 -0.79 18.37 9.44
N GLU A 220 -1.88 19.07 9.07
CA GLU A 220 -3.13 19.07 9.81
C GLU A 220 -3.80 17.69 9.81
N MET A 221 -3.79 17.01 8.66
CA MET A 221 -4.32 15.65 8.55
C MET A 221 -3.49 14.68 9.39
N ILE A 222 -2.15 14.78 9.36
CA ILE A 222 -1.24 13.93 10.14
C ILE A 222 -1.49 14.14 11.65
N LYS A 223 -1.64 15.39 12.10
CA LYS A 223 -1.98 15.72 13.50
C LYS A 223 -3.32 15.11 13.90
N ALA A 224 -4.35 15.31 13.09
CA ALA A 224 -5.68 14.81 13.38
C ALA A 224 -5.76 13.27 13.38
N LEU A 225 -5.02 12.61 12.46
CA LEU A 225 -4.87 11.16 12.47
C LEU A 225 -4.16 10.67 13.74
N ALA A 226 -3.10 11.34 14.16
CA ALA A 226 -2.36 11.01 15.38
C ALA A 226 -3.21 11.21 16.65
N ASP A 227 -3.94 12.32 16.76
CA ASP A 227 -4.85 12.61 17.87
C ASP A 227 -5.94 11.54 18.00
N LYS A 228 -6.37 10.94 16.88
CA LYS A 228 -7.28 9.78 16.85
C LYS A 228 -6.60 8.46 17.22
N GLY A 229 -5.29 8.44 17.49
CA GLY A 229 -4.51 7.25 17.79
C GLY A 229 -4.07 6.46 16.54
N GLY A 230 -4.27 7.01 15.35
CA GLY A 230 -3.93 6.41 14.07
C GLY A 230 -2.44 6.43 13.73
N VAL A 231 -2.11 5.96 12.54
CA VAL A 231 -0.74 5.86 12.03
C VAL A 231 -0.68 6.09 10.53
N ILE A 232 0.30 6.87 10.07
CA ILE A 232 0.67 7.00 8.66
C ILE A 232 1.83 6.05 8.36
N GLN A 233 1.74 5.32 7.25
CA GLN A 233 2.80 4.44 6.76
C GLN A 233 3.38 5.07 5.50
N ILE A 234 4.69 5.32 5.51
CA ILE A 234 5.35 6.06 4.43
C ILE A 234 5.42 5.18 3.19
N ASN A 235 4.84 5.68 2.09
CA ASN A 235 4.89 5.07 0.77
C ASN A 235 6.30 5.23 0.17
N PHE A 236 6.74 4.26 -0.66
CA PHE A 236 8.07 4.27 -1.26
C PHE A 236 8.09 4.78 -2.70
N TYR A 237 6.94 5.16 -3.25
CA TYR A 237 6.88 5.68 -4.61
C TYR A 237 7.66 7.00 -4.76
N PRO A 238 8.68 7.07 -5.62
CA PRO A 238 9.54 8.25 -5.78
C PRO A 238 8.77 9.55 -6.04
N ALA A 239 7.68 9.49 -6.82
CA ALA A 239 6.86 10.66 -7.13
C ALA A 239 6.04 11.20 -5.94
N PHE A 240 5.91 10.42 -4.85
CA PHE A 240 5.30 10.89 -3.61
C PHE A 240 6.33 11.29 -2.57
N LEU A 241 7.58 10.81 -2.70
CA LEU A 241 8.68 11.06 -1.77
C LEU A 241 9.47 12.34 -2.07
N ASP A 242 9.59 12.71 -3.34
CA ASP A 242 10.51 13.76 -3.75
C ASP A 242 9.88 14.73 -4.75
N GLN A 243 9.81 16.00 -4.37
CA GLN A 243 9.17 17.04 -5.17
C GLN A 243 9.90 17.28 -6.51
N GLU A 244 11.23 17.20 -6.55
CA GLU A 244 11.99 17.42 -7.77
C GLU A 244 11.84 16.25 -8.76
N TYR A 245 11.81 15.03 -8.22
CA TYR A 245 11.50 13.85 -9.02
C TYR A 245 10.07 13.92 -9.55
N ALA A 246 9.09 14.23 -8.68
CA ALA A 246 7.68 14.34 -9.03
C ALA A 246 7.44 15.31 -10.19
N ALA A 247 8.05 16.50 -10.15
CA ALA A 247 7.91 17.50 -11.20
C ALA A 247 8.33 16.96 -12.58
N LYS A 248 9.48 16.26 -12.64
CA LYS A 248 9.98 15.67 -13.90
C LYS A 248 9.17 14.45 -14.33
N PHE A 249 8.71 13.65 -13.35
CA PHE A 249 7.97 12.42 -13.60
C PHE A 249 6.59 12.71 -14.21
N TRP A 250 5.83 13.63 -13.62
CA TRP A 250 4.47 13.92 -14.09
C TRP A 250 4.44 14.58 -15.47
N ASP A 251 5.51 15.29 -15.87
CA ASP A 251 5.66 15.83 -17.23
C ASP A 251 5.75 14.72 -18.30
N ILE A 252 6.24 13.52 -17.92
CA ILE A 252 6.46 12.39 -18.84
C ILE A 252 5.41 11.28 -18.65
N ALA A 253 4.81 11.19 -17.47
CA ALA A 253 3.91 10.09 -17.13
C ALA A 253 2.68 9.99 -18.04
N ASP A 254 2.12 11.11 -18.48
CA ASP A 254 1.00 11.14 -19.42
C ASP A 254 1.39 10.56 -20.78
N GLU A 255 2.60 10.85 -21.27
CA GLU A 255 3.12 10.31 -22.55
C GLU A 255 3.33 8.79 -22.45
N PHE A 256 3.88 8.32 -21.32
CA PHE A 256 4.05 6.90 -21.04
C PHE A 256 2.70 6.17 -20.99
N ASP A 257 1.72 6.71 -20.26
CA ASP A 257 0.40 6.11 -20.13
C ASP A 257 -0.34 6.01 -21.49
N VAL A 258 -0.20 7.03 -22.34
CA VAL A 258 -0.72 7.02 -23.72
C VAL A 258 -0.04 5.93 -24.55
N ALA A 259 1.29 5.84 -24.49
CA ALA A 259 2.07 4.85 -25.25
C ALA A 259 1.78 3.41 -24.78
N ASP A 260 1.69 3.18 -23.48
CA ASP A 260 1.38 1.87 -22.88
C ASP A 260 -0.02 1.41 -23.27
N LYS A 261 -1.05 2.27 -23.10
CA LYS A 261 -2.43 1.98 -23.50
C LYS A 261 -2.56 1.68 -25.00
N ALA A 262 -1.79 2.38 -25.84
CA ALA A 262 -1.80 2.13 -27.28
C ALA A 262 -1.18 0.76 -27.60
N TRP A 263 -0.01 0.44 -27.02
CA TRP A 263 0.66 -0.83 -27.20
C TRP A 263 -0.17 -2.01 -26.65
N MET A 264 -0.83 -1.87 -25.52
CA MET A 264 -1.68 -2.90 -24.95
C MET A 264 -2.85 -3.30 -25.86
N LYS A 265 -3.32 -2.39 -26.75
CA LYS A 265 -4.38 -2.68 -27.73
C LYS A 265 -3.88 -3.47 -28.93
N ASP A 266 -2.61 -3.30 -29.32
CA ASP A 266 -1.99 -4.01 -30.46
C ASP A 266 -0.50 -4.27 -30.21
N GLN A 267 -0.23 -5.32 -29.44
CA GLN A 267 1.13 -5.71 -29.02
C GLN A 267 2.03 -6.20 -30.16
N ASN A 268 1.46 -6.48 -31.33
CA ASN A 268 2.22 -6.87 -32.54
C ASN A 268 2.70 -5.69 -33.35
N ASN A 269 2.26 -4.47 -33.05
CA ASN A 269 2.61 -3.26 -33.75
C ASN A 269 3.99 -2.74 -33.31
N LYS A 270 4.97 -2.82 -34.20
CA LYS A 270 6.37 -2.41 -33.92
C LYS A 270 6.53 -0.90 -33.66
N GLU A 271 5.68 -0.07 -34.25
CA GLU A 271 5.70 1.37 -34.00
C GLU A 271 5.22 1.71 -32.60
N LEU A 272 4.10 1.10 -32.17
CA LEU A 272 3.60 1.26 -30.79
C LEU A 272 4.60 0.72 -29.77
N GLN A 273 5.26 -0.42 -30.05
CA GLN A 273 6.32 -0.95 -29.21
C GLN A 273 7.49 0.04 -29.09
N ARG A 274 7.90 0.68 -30.21
CA ARG A 274 8.97 1.68 -30.19
C ARG A 274 8.58 2.93 -29.39
N ASN A 275 7.35 3.41 -29.54
CA ASN A 275 6.86 4.56 -28.79
C ASN A 275 6.85 4.28 -27.29
N LEU A 276 6.39 3.11 -26.87
CA LEU A 276 6.44 2.68 -25.48
C LEU A 276 7.89 2.57 -24.96
N GLN A 277 8.79 2.04 -25.79
CA GLN A 277 10.21 1.97 -25.43
C GLN A 277 10.81 3.37 -25.20
N VAL A 278 10.55 4.33 -26.08
CA VAL A 278 11.04 5.72 -25.94
C VAL A 278 10.50 6.36 -24.67
N ALA A 279 9.20 6.23 -24.38
CA ALA A 279 8.60 6.75 -23.17
C ALA A 279 9.18 6.08 -21.91
N THR A 280 9.40 4.76 -21.95
CA THR A 280 10.03 4.00 -20.85
C THR A 280 11.47 4.45 -20.61
N GLU A 281 12.25 4.69 -21.67
CA GLU A 281 13.62 5.19 -21.57
C GLU A 281 13.66 6.60 -20.98
N ALA A 282 12.72 7.47 -21.38
CA ALA A 282 12.59 8.82 -20.83
C ALA A 282 12.28 8.79 -19.31
N MET A 283 11.35 7.94 -18.87
CA MET A 283 11.04 7.76 -17.44
C MET A 283 12.25 7.23 -16.66
N ASN A 284 12.94 6.23 -17.20
CA ASN A 284 14.12 5.62 -16.56
C ASN A 284 15.33 6.56 -16.50
N ALA A 285 15.38 7.59 -17.36
CA ALA A 285 16.43 8.60 -17.36
C ALA A 285 16.29 9.61 -16.19
N ILE A 286 15.13 9.70 -15.54
CA ILE A 286 14.92 10.56 -14.37
C ILE A 286 15.73 10.00 -13.20
N PRO A 287 16.69 10.75 -12.61
CA PRO A 287 17.45 10.29 -11.46
C PRO A 287 16.54 10.01 -10.27
N ARG A 288 16.51 8.77 -9.82
CA ARG A 288 15.65 8.35 -8.70
C ARG A 288 16.15 8.94 -7.39
N PRO A 289 15.26 9.40 -6.49
CA PRO A 289 15.65 9.83 -5.17
C PRO A 289 16.19 8.65 -4.36
N SER A 290 17.12 8.93 -3.45
CA SER A 290 17.63 7.93 -2.51
C SER A 290 16.53 7.44 -1.57
N TYR A 291 16.58 6.15 -1.17
CA TYR A 291 15.72 5.58 -0.13
C TYR A 291 15.72 6.38 1.19
N LYS A 292 16.73 7.22 1.43
CA LYS A 292 16.79 8.09 2.62
C LYS A 292 15.64 9.09 2.68
N LYS A 293 15.03 9.43 1.53
CA LYS A 293 13.81 10.26 1.50
C LYS A 293 12.66 9.65 2.29
N ILE A 294 12.56 8.31 2.33
CA ILE A 294 11.58 7.63 3.20
C ILE A 294 11.81 8.02 4.66
N VAL A 295 13.08 8.06 5.09
CA VAL A 295 13.40 8.44 6.46
C VAL A 295 13.24 9.94 6.69
N ASP A 296 13.40 10.80 5.66
CA ASP A 296 13.06 12.23 5.76
C ASP A 296 11.57 12.43 6.09
N HIS A 297 10.68 11.67 5.43
CA HIS A 297 9.25 11.67 5.75
C HIS A 297 8.96 11.13 7.15
N ILE A 298 9.68 10.10 7.59
CA ILE A 298 9.56 9.57 8.96
C ILE A 298 9.96 10.66 9.97
N ASP A 299 11.10 11.34 9.76
CA ASP A 299 11.57 12.43 10.61
C ASP A 299 10.54 13.56 10.69
N HIS A 300 9.94 13.94 9.56
CA HIS A 300 8.90 14.96 9.52
C HIS A 300 7.71 14.58 10.42
N VAL A 301 7.18 13.35 10.27
CA VAL A 301 6.07 12.87 11.10
C VAL A 301 6.45 12.79 12.57
N VAL A 302 7.65 12.28 12.88
CA VAL A 302 8.13 12.16 14.26
C VAL A 302 8.26 13.55 14.92
N ASN A 303 8.79 14.53 14.20
CA ASN A 303 8.89 15.91 14.67
C ASN A 303 7.52 16.57 14.88
N LEU A 304 6.54 16.19 14.07
CA LEU A 304 5.20 16.77 14.09
C LEU A 304 4.30 16.20 15.19
N VAL A 305 4.31 14.86 15.37
CA VAL A 305 3.34 14.12 16.22
C VAL A 305 3.97 13.02 17.07
N GLY A 306 5.26 12.81 16.98
CA GLY A 306 5.97 11.78 17.74
C GLY A 306 6.01 10.43 17.07
N VAL A 307 6.89 9.57 17.59
CA VAL A 307 7.28 8.28 16.99
C VAL A 307 6.16 7.24 16.88
N LYS A 308 5.08 7.41 17.68
CA LYS A 308 3.98 6.42 17.76
C LYS A 308 3.04 6.43 16.55
N HIS A 309 3.21 7.36 15.60
CA HIS A 309 2.24 7.63 14.55
C HIS A 309 2.78 7.44 13.13
N VAL A 310 3.94 6.79 12.97
CA VAL A 310 4.56 6.55 11.66
C VAL A 310 5.08 5.11 11.53
N GLY A 311 5.13 4.62 10.28
CA GLY A 311 5.70 3.32 9.91
C GLY A 311 5.95 3.22 8.41
N LEU A 312 5.91 2.00 7.86
CA LEU A 312 6.35 1.67 6.51
C LEU A 312 5.23 0.97 5.71
N GLY A 313 4.94 1.48 4.51
CA GLY A 313 3.98 0.91 3.57
C GLY A 313 4.51 1.05 2.15
N SER A 314 5.18 0.02 1.65
CA SER A 314 6.09 0.13 0.51
C SER A 314 5.41 0.45 -0.82
N ASP A 315 4.22 -0.07 -1.02
CA ASP A 315 3.54 -0.07 -2.32
C ASP A 315 4.29 -0.92 -3.38
N PHE A 316 5.14 -1.86 -2.92
CA PHE A 316 5.85 -2.78 -3.81
C PHE A 316 4.87 -3.58 -4.65
N ASP A 317 5.25 -3.83 -5.90
CA ASP A 317 4.45 -4.48 -6.95
C ASP A 317 3.27 -3.63 -7.46
N GLY A 318 2.96 -2.47 -6.83
CA GLY A 318 1.99 -1.47 -7.27
C GLY A 318 2.61 -0.21 -7.88
N ILE A 319 3.94 -0.04 -7.75
CA ILE A 319 4.69 1.11 -8.26
C ILE A 319 5.66 0.69 -9.38
N GLU A 320 5.82 1.55 -10.39
CA GLU A 320 6.66 1.26 -11.57
C GLU A 320 8.16 1.38 -11.24
N THR A 321 8.50 2.19 -10.26
CA THR A 321 9.89 2.45 -9.87
C THR A 321 10.02 2.62 -8.36
N CYS A 322 11.18 2.23 -7.84
CA CYS A 322 11.52 2.32 -6.41
C CYS A 322 12.65 3.35 -6.20
N PRO A 323 12.82 3.89 -4.97
CA PRO A 323 13.94 4.75 -4.65
C PRO A 323 15.28 4.03 -4.86
N GLU A 324 16.32 4.81 -5.22
CA GLU A 324 17.66 4.28 -5.35
C GLU A 324 18.13 3.65 -4.03
N GLY A 325 18.60 2.42 -4.12
CA GLY A 325 19.08 1.64 -2.99
C GLY A 325 18.01 0.81 -2.27
N LEU A 326 16.73 0.91 -2.66
CA LEU A 326 15.63 0.11 -2.10
C LEU A 326 14.76 -0.50 -3.22
N GLU A 327 15.40 -1.14 -4.17
CA GLU A 327 14.76 -1.65 -5.39
C GLU A 327 13.83 -2.84 -5.15
N ASP A 328 13.92 -3.48 -3.99
CA ASP A 328 13.02 -4.58 -3.60
C ASP A 328 13.00 -4.78 -2.07
N ILE A 329 12.09 -5.61 -1.60
CA ILE A 329 11.85 -5.87 -0.18
C ILE A 329 13.07 -6.49 0.54
N SER A 330 14.03 -7.09 -0.19
CA SER A 330 15.25 -7.66 0.42
C SER A 330 16.19 -6.60 1.01
N LYS A 331 15.94 -5.33 0.71
CA LYS A 331 16.74 -4.19 1.15
C LYS A 331 16.13 -3.38 2.29
N MET A 332 15.00 -3.82 2.84
CA MET A 332 14.26 -3.12 3.92
C MET A 332 15.14 -2.83 5.16
N GLN A 333 16.16 -3.66 5.45
CA GLN A 333 17.11 -3.41 6.55
C GLN A 333 17.87 -2.09 6.40
N LYS A 334 18.01 -1.53 5.20
CA LYS A 334 18.66 -0.23 5.00
C LYS A 334 17.91 0.90 5.70
N ILE A 335 16.57 0.84 5.75
CA ILE A 335 15.76 1.82 6.50
C ILE A 335 16.09 1.73 7.99
N ILE A 336 16.16 0.52 8.54
CA ILE A 336 16.49 0.29 9.96
C ILE A 336 17.91 0.81 10.28
N ILE A 337 18.86 0.59 9.38
CA ILE A 337 20.25 1.10 9.53
C ILE A 337 20.25 2.63 9.47
N GLU A 338 19.48 3.23 8.57
CA GLU A 338 19.43 4.70 8.43
C GLU A 338 18.77 5.36 9.65
N LEU A 339 17.68 4.76 10.20
CA LEU A 339 17.07 5.23 11.44
C LEU A 339 18.08 5.24 12.60
N ARG A 340 18.91 4.17 12.75
CA ARG A 340 19.98 4.14 13.76
C ARG A 340 21.00 5.26 13.54
N LYS A 341 21.40 5.51 12.29
CA LYS A 341 22.35 6.60 11.96
C LYS A 341 21.80 7.98 12.30
N ARG A 342 20.46 8.16 12.23
CA ARG A 342 19.78 9.40 12.61
C ARG A 342 19.51 9.52 14.12
N GLY A 343 19.96 8.54 14.92
CA GLY A 343 19.91 8.58 16.37
C GLY A 343 18.63 8.03 16.99
N TYR A 344 17.77 7.36 16.22
CA TYR A 344 16.62 6.68 16.79
C TYR A 344 17.04 5.53 17.71
N SER A 345 16.46 5.49 18.90
CA SER A 345 16.64 4.40 19.84
C SER A 345 16.04 3.07 19.31
N GLU A 346 16.53 1.94 19.84
CA GLU A 346 15.96 0.62 19.48
C GLU A 346 14.47 0.48 19.84
N TYR A 347 13.99 1.24 20.83
CA TYR A 347 12.56 1.31 21.13
C TYR A 347 11.78 2.01 19.99
N GLU A 348 12.23 3.19 19.57
CA GLU A 348 11.58 3.96 18.51
C GLU A 348 11.61 3.23 17.18
N ILE A 349 12.73 2.59 16.86
CA ILE A 349 12.86 1.74 15.66
C ILE A 349 11.85 0.59 15.70
N LYS A 350 11.64 -0.08 16.83
CA LYS A 350 10.62 -1.12 16.97
C LYS A 350 9.20 -0.60 16.75
N GLN A 351 8.93 0.64 17.19
CA GLN A 351 7.63 1.27 16.95
C GLN A 351 7.43 1.54 15.45
N ILE A 352 8.38 2.21 14.81
CA ILE A 352 8.34 2.56 13.38
C ILE A 352 8.29 1.32 12.49
N ALA A 353 9.13 0.32 12.79
CA ALA A 353 9.26 -0.88 11.96
C ALA A 353 7.96 -1.71 11.84
N GLY A 354 7.01 -1.56 12.79
CA GLY A 354 5.75 -2.29 12.73
C GLY A 354 4.94 -2.26 14.03
N GLY A 355 5.58 -1.90 15.16
CA GLY A 355 4.93 -1.85 16.46
C GLY A 355 3.71 -0.93 16.48
N ASN A 356 3.81 0.23 15.82
CA ASN A 356 2.73 1.20 15.72
C ASN A 356 1.52 0.64 14.97
N PHE A 357 1.72 0.01 13.83
CA PHE A 357 0.62 -0.56 13.05
C PHE A 357 -0.06 -1.70 13.79
N LEU A 358 0.73 -2.61 14.39
CA LEU A 358 0.19 -3.71 15.19
C LEU A 358 -0.61 -3.20 16.41
N ARG A 359 -0.20 -2.10 17.03
CA ARG A 359 -0.96 -1.43 18.11
C ARG A 359 -2.32 -0.97 17.60
N VAL A 360 -2.37 -0.26 16.46
CA VAL A 360 -3.63 0.24 15.90
C VAL A 360 -4.55 -0.91 15.50
N MET A 361 -4.02 -2.00 14.96
CA MET A 361 -4.80 -3.21 14.69
C MET A 361 -5.42 -3.82 15.96
N GLU A 362 -4.73 -3.78 17.10
CA GLU A 362 -5.28 -4.28 18.36
C GLU A 362 -6.39 -3.36 18.86
N THR A 363 -6.13 -2.03 18.92
CA THR A 363 -7.10 -1.03 19.37
C THR A 363 -8.40 -1.03 18.56
N ALA A 364 -8.34 -1.24 17.25
CA ALA A 364 -9.54 -1.28 16.42
C ALA A 364 -10.44 -2.50 16.66
N ARG A 365 -9.95 -3.52 17.40
CA ARG A 365 -10.69 -4.76 17.73
C ARG A 365 -11.32 -4.72 19.13
N GLU A 366 -10.92 -3.76 19.96
CA GLU A 366 -11.48 -3.50 21.28
C GLU A 366 -12.81 -2.73 21.18
#